data_750f1da640abfb13a9bfd6381fd820e0
#
_entry.id   750f1da640abfb13a9bfd6381fd820e0
#
_cell.length_a   1.000
_cell.length_b   1.000
_cell.length_c   1.000
_cell.angle_alpha   90.00
_cell.angle_beta   90.00
_cell.angle_gamma   90.00
#
_symmetry.space_group_name_H-M   'P 1'
#
loop_
_entity.id
_entity.type
_entity.pdbx_description
1 polymer ?
#
loop_
_entity_poly.entity_id
_entity_poly.type
_entity_poly.pdbx_seq_one_letter_code
_entity_poly.pdbx_strand_id
1 'polypeptide(L)'
;MSALRAVNLLRHGIALGLLTLILSLPSAAQAQSLKEKLFADPTNIDINLAYLQQQLAGGNFKGAAATLQRILLLDPNSKLAKVLYAEVQLQLGNRADARLILQQLLADKSLSAPMREKAAVLNEALERSEERLSVSGSAGLAGGSADNALAAPKGPIMLFNDQPIANTSEEVTEPFVDFDGVLSLSYKLPTYRERAVTTGFGVAGRDYIDQNMADSITGFVSLGYSENRKVPWSFNYSAYATDVSGHPYNAGQQGVFGLSANLPKNANLRTSLRVGETRHFTYLGSSAGKQRDNEVVGLSVTYARPIAGLSLPLLVSTRLSGDKSSAEVNHFSAQSVSAALSARTRLANMNVSLSVDFLATEYDAANTLISSDIREDERSRISFSVGRKLPPRFGGLDLTLSGFAADTRSNIPNSTKTLSELKLGLRRGF
;
A
#
# COMPACT_ATOMS: atom_id res chain seq x y z
N MET A 1 -28.16 -14.93 10.23
CA MET A 1 -27.46 -16.23 10.38
C MET A 1 -26.17 -16.32 9.56
N SER A 2 -25.90 -15.40 8.63
CA SER A 2 -24.72 -15.38 7.75
C SER A 2 -23.39 -14.96 8.45
N ALA A 3 -23.43 -14.02 9.38
CA ALA A 3 -22.23 -13.58 10.10
C ALA A 3 -21.55 -14.69 10.94
N LEU A 4 -22.29 -15.71 11.36
CA LEU A 4 -21.75 -16.85 12.08
C LEU A 4 -20.97 -17.83 11.17
N ARG A 5 -21.28 -17.89 9.86
CA ARG A 5 -20.53 -18.71 8.88
C ARG A 5 -19.20 -18.10 8.52
N ALA A 6 -19.11 -16.77 8.37
CA ALA A 6 -17.85 -16.07 8.14
C ALA A 6 -16.87 -16.25 9.32
N VAL A 7 -17.37 -16.32 10.56
CA VAL A 7 -16.57 -16.63 11.75
C VAL A 7 -16.09 -18.09 11.75
N ASN A 8 -16.85 -19.02 11.16
CA ASN A 8 -16.42 -20.40 11.04
C ASN A 8 -15.34 -20.63 9.97
N LEU A 9 -15.30 -19.85 8.89
CA LEU A 9 -14.20 -19.86 7.90
C LEU A 9 -12.87 -19.39 8.50
N LEU A 10 -12.89 -18.44 9.42
CA LEU A 10 -11.74 -18.03 10.24
C LEU A 10 -11.29 -19.11 11.25
N ARG A 11 -12.15 -20.06 11.62
CA ARG A 11 -11.85 -21.19 12.51
C ARG A 11 -11.06 -22.32 11.85
N HIS A 12 -11.05 -22.44 10.54
CA HIS A 12 -10.30 -23.51 9.83
C HIS A 12 -8.85 -23.09 9.54
N GLY A 13 -8.14 -22.62 10.57
CA GLY A 13 -6.77 -23.09 10.84
C GLY A 13 -5.60 -22.45 10.09
N ILE A 14 -5.73 -21.55 9.14
CA ILE A 14 -4.56 -21.01 8.41
C ILE A 14 -4.17 -19.61 8.89
N ALA A 15 -5.13 -18.81 9.33
CA ALA A 15 -4.83 -17.45 9.82
C ALA A 15 -4.23 -17.42 11.25
N LEU A 16 -4.55 -18.40 12.10
CA LEU A 16 -4.04 -18.46 13.47
C LEU A 16 -2.57 -18.95 13.55
N GLY A 17 -2.16 -19.82 12.64
CA GLY A 17 -0.79 -20.36 12.62
C GLY A 17 0.29 -19.33 12.23
N LEU A 18 -0.07 -18.32 11.44
CA LEU A 18 0.85 -17.25 11.04
C LEU A 18 0.93 -16.11 12.07
N LEU A 19 -0.10 -15.90 12.86
CA LEU A 19 -0.12 -14.87 13.91
C LEU A 19 0.77 -15.25 15.10
N THR A 20 0.92 -16.55 15.42
CA THR A 20 1.76 -17.04 16.51
C THR A 20 3.26 -17.04 16.20
N LEU A 21 3.65 -17.06 14.92
CA LEU A 21 5.07 -17.02 14.53
C LEU A 21 5.71 -15.62 14.67
N ILE A 22 4.90 -14.56 14.80
CA ILE A 22 5.37 -13.17 14.90
C ILE A 22 5.65 -12.76 16.36
N LEU A 23 5.21 -13.53 17.36
CA LEU A 23 5.27 -13.16 18.77
C LEU A 23 6.51 -13.68 19.53
N SER A 24 7.34 -14.53 18.94
CA SER A 24 8.53 -15.08 19.60
C SER A 24 9.82 -14.50 19.02
N LEU A 25 10.26 -13.32 19.50
CA LEU A 25 11.58 -12.78 19.21
C LEU A 25 12.33 -12.43 20.51
N PRO A 26 13.55 -12.96 20.69
CA PRO A 26 14.40 -12.64 21.82
C PRO A 26 15.15 -11.34 21.57
N SER A 27 14.86 -10.27 22.27
CA SER A 27 15.69 -9.06 22.24
C SER A 27 15.69 -8.20 23.51
N ALA A 28 15.04 -8.63 24.57
CA ALA A 28 15.06 -7.87 25.84
C ALA A 28 16.42 -7.95 26.58
N ALA A 29 17.11 -9.08 26.48
CA ALA A 29 18.34 -9.33 27.23
C ALA A 29 19.57 -8.52 26.76
N GLN A 30 19.72 -8.29 25.45
CA GLN A 30 20.85 -7.48 24.91
C GLN A 30 20.69 -5.97 25.18
N ALA A 31 19.45 -5.49 25.24
CA ALA A 31 19.13 -4.10 25.54
C ALA A 31 19.52 -3.71 26.97
N GLN A 32 19.32 -4.64 27.89
CA GLN A 32 19.59 -4.41 29.31
C GLN A 32 21.10 -4.34 29.60
N SER A 33 21.92 -5.17 28.93
CA SER A 33 23.36 -5.20 29.13
C SER A 33 24.09 -3.95 28.62
N LEU A 34 23.66 -3.33 27.51
CA LEU A 34 24.26 -2.11 26.99
C LEU A 34 23.93 -0.88 27.85
N LYS A 35 22.73 -0.83 28.39
CA LYS A 35 22.32 0.22 29.33
C LYS A 35 23.10 0.15 30.63
N GLU A 36 23.35 -1.04 31.17
CA GLU A 36 24.17 -1.27 32.36
C GLU A 36 25.63 -0.84 32.15
N LYS A 37 26.23 -1.21 30.99
CA LYS A 37 27.58 -0.74 30.61
C LYS A 37 27.65 0.77 30.50
N LEU A 38 26.62 1.41 29.93
CA LEU A 38 26.55 2.87 29.81
C LEU A 38 26.43 3.55 31.20
N PHE A 39 25.73 2.95 32.15
CA PHE A 39 25.70 3.48 33.53
C PHE A 39 27.03 3.30 34.25
N ALA A 40 27.77 2.22 33.97
CA ALA A 40 29.08 1.96 34.57
C ALA A 40 30.17 2.92 34.03
N ASP A 41 30.10 3.26 32.73
CA ASP A 41 31.05 4.20 32.10
C ASP A 41 30.29 5.12 31.10
N PRO A 42 29.65 6.19 31.61
CA PRO A 42 28.86 7.11 30.78
C PRO A 42 29.73 8.02 29.87
N THR A 43 31.01 8.07 30.10
CA THR A 43 31.96 8.90 29.32
C THR A 43 32.58 8.15 28.13
N ASN A 44 32.38 6.85 28.04
CA ASN A 44 32.90 6.03 26.96
C ASN A 44 32.14 6.26 25.66
N ILE A 45 32.80 6.85 24.68
CA ILE A 45 32.16 7.20 23.40
C ILE A 45 31.71 5.96 22.62
N ASP A 46 32.48 4.85 22.66
CA ASP A 46 32.12 3.62 21.91
C ASP A 46 30.88 2.97 22.49
N ILE A 47 30.73 2.94 23.82
CA ILE A 47 29.51 2.45 24.48
C ILE A 47 28.32 3.34 24.14
N ASN A 48 28.50 4.66 24.15
CA ASN A 48 27.46 5.61 23.76
C ASN A 48 27.06 5.43 22.28
N LEU A 49 27.98 5.20 21.37
CA LEU A 49 27.69 4.93 19.95
C LEU A 49 26.96 3.60 19.77
N ALA A 50 27.35 2.55 20.47
CA ALA A 50 26.64 1.26 20.41
C ALA A 50 25.21 1.39 20.96
N TYR A 51 25.01 2.13 22.06
CA TYR A 51 23.70 2.40 22.61
C TYR A 51 22.84 3.28 21.71
N LEU A 52 23.44 4.29 21.04
CA LEU A 52 22.80 5.09 20.01
C LEU A 52 22.28 4.25 18.85
N GLN A 53 23.11 3.34 18.32
CA GLN A 53 22.70 2.43 17.24
C GLN A 53 21.49 1.58 17.63
N GLN A 54 21.48 1.06 18.87
CA GLN A 54 20.36 0.31 19.39
C GLN A 54 19.08 1.16 19.49
N GLN A 55 19.21 2.41 19.95
CA GLN A 55 18.07 3.34 20.04
C GLN A 55 17.51 3.69 18.68
N LEU A 56 18.37 3.94 17.69
CA LEU A 56 17.98 4.21 16.31
C LEU A 56 17.31 3.00 15.68
N ALA A 57 17.85 1.79 15.85
CA ALA A 57 17.25 0.56 15.37
C ALA A 57 15.87 0.28 16.01
N GLY A 58 15.71 0.68 17.28
CA GLY A 58 14.44 0.57 18.01
C GLY A 58 13.47 1.74 17.76
N GLY A 59 13.84 2.76 16.95
CA GLY A 59 13.02 3.95 16.69
C GLY A 59 12.87 4.88 17.89
N ASN A 60 13.71 4.74 18.90
CA ASN A 60 13.71 5.61 20.08
C ASN A 60 14.49 6.90 19.78
N PHE A 61 13.95 7.76 18.91
CA PHE A 61 14.61 8.99 18.49
C PHE A 61 14.82 9.98 19.65
N LYS A 62 13.93 10.03 20.64
CA LYS A 62 14.13 10.87 21.84
C LYS A 62 15.33 10.42 22.66
N GLY A 63 15.46 9.12 22.88
CA GLY A 63 16.63 8.54 23.54
C GLY A 63 17.91 8.77 22.72
N ALA A 64 17.84 8.55 21.41
CA ALA A 64 18.96 8.79 20.49
C ALA A 64 19.44 10.25 20.53
N ALA A 65 18.53 11.22 20.58
CA ALA A 65 18.88 12.64 20.73
C ALA A 65 19.64 12.91 22.02
N ALA A 66 19.17 12.37 23.16
CA ALA A 66 19.85 12.54 24.45
C ALA A 66 21.23 11.88 24.46
N THR A 67 21.39 10.71 23.81
CA THR A 67 22.70 10.05 23.69
C THR A 67 23.64 10.84 22.81
N LEU A 68 23.15 11.39 21.70
CA LEU A 68 23.96 12.26 20.81
C LEU A 68 24.38 13.56 21.49
N GLN A 69 23.49 14.17 22.28
CA GLN A 69 23.86 15.34 23.10
C GLN A 69 25.00 15.00 24.07
N ARG A 70 24.97 13.83 24.72
CA ARG A 70 26.04 13.37 25.60
C ARG A 70 27.36 13.19 24.81
N ILE A 71 27.31 12.55 23.64
CA ILE A 71 28.49 12.39 22.77
C ILE A 71 29.07 13.77 22.41
N LEU A 72 28.18 14.72 22.05
CA LEU A 72 28.60 16.08 21.70
C LEU A 72 29.12 16.89 22.90
N LEU A 73 28.74 16.57 24.12
CA LEU A 73 29.37 17.13 25.34
C LEU A 73 30.76 16.56 25.58
N LEU A 74 31.00 15.30 25.25
CA LEU A 74 32.31 14.65 25.38
C LEU A 74 33.25 15.01 24.24
N ASP A 75 32.74 15.08 23.01
CA ASP A 75 33.45 15.51 21.81
C ASP A 75 32.61 16.53 21.00
N PRO A 76 32.73 17.84 21.32
CA PRO A 76 31.99 18.89 20.62
C PRO A 76 32.36 19.02 19.14
N ASN A 77 33.49 18.46 18.71
CA ASN A 77 33.97 18.53 17.33
C ASN A 77 33.59 17.31 16.49
N SER A 78 32.93 16.30 17.07
CA SER A 78 32.48 15.10 16.37
C SER A 78 31.54 15.44 15.23
N LYS A 79 32.04 15.46 14.01
CA LYS A 79 31.24 15.74 12.80
C LYS A 79 30.19 14.65 12.56
N LEU A 80 30.56 13.39 12.85
CA LEU A 80 29.62 12.26 12.75
C LEU A 80 28.43 12.45 13.71
N ALA A 81 28.71 12.79 14.97
CA ALA A 81 27.65 13.00 15.96
C ALA A 81 26.74 14.18 15.57
N LYS A 82 27.29 15.27 15.01
CA LYS A 82 26.50 16.42 14.51
C LYS A 82 25.60 16.02 13.35
N VAL A 83 26.09 15.26 12.37
CA VAL A 83 25.27 14.79 11.23
C VAL A 83 24.14 13.89 11.72
N LEU A 84 24.44 12.93 12.61
CA LEU A 84 23.42 12.04 13.19
C LEU A 84 22.43 12.81 14.07
N TYR A 85 22.89 13.83 14.80
CA TYR A 85 22.01 14.66 15.62
C TYR A 85 21.06 15.48 14.76
N ALA A 86 21.51 16.07 13.66
CA ALA A 86 20.66 16.75 12.69
C ALA A 86 19.61 15.80 12.11
N GLU A 87 19.99 14.57 11.75
CA GLU A 87 19.07 13.55 11.25
C GLU A 87 17.99 13.19 12.28
N VAL A 88 18.38 12.97 13.54
CA VAL A 88 17.46 12.67 14.64
C VAL A 88 16.55 13.86 14.95
N GLN A 89 17.05 15.09 14.89
CA GLN A 89 16.22 16.30 15.09
C GLN A 89 15.18 16.43 13.98
N LEU A 90 15.51 16.10 12.74
CA LEU A 90 14.52 16.03 11.65
C LEU A 90 13.43 14.98 11.92
N GLN A 91 13.80 13.79 12.42
CA GLN A 91 12.84 12.74 12.78
C GLN A 91 11.93 13.15 13.94
N LEU A 92 12.41 13.98 14.86
CA LEU A 92 11.65 14.53 15.97
C LEU A 92 10.80 15.76 15.58
N GLY A 93 10.93 16.27 14.34
CA GLY A 93 10.24 17.46 13.85
C GLY A 93 10.88 18.78 14.32
N ASN A 94 12.05 18.76 14.95
CA ASN A 94 12.80 19.93 15.43
C ASN A 94 13.60 20.58 14.27
N ARG A 95 12.88 21.13 13.29
CA ARG A 95 13.44 21.63 12.03
C ARG A 95 14.43 22.79 12.23
N ALA A 96 14.15 23.68 13.18
CA ALA A 96 15.03 24.84 13.47
C ALA A 96 16.41 24.41 13.94
N ASP A 97 16.48 23.45 14.87
CA ASP A 97 17.75 22.92 15.39
C ASP A 97 18.50 22.16 14.30
N ALA A 98 17.79 21.31 13.53
CA ALA A 98 18.39 20.60 12.42
C ALA A 98 19.00 21.54 11.39
N ARG A 99 18.30 22.64 11.03
CA ARG A 99 18.80 23.65 10.09
C ARG A 99 20.08 24.27 10.56
N LEU A 100 20.13 24.73 11.81
CA LEU A 100 21.33 25.37 12.37
C LEU A 100 22.54 24.44 12.28
N ILE A 101 22.36 23.19 12.65
CA ILE A 101 23.43 22.18 12.62
C ILE A 101 23.87 21.88 11.19
N LEU A 102 22.92 21.71 10.25
CA LEU A 102 23.25 21.42 8.86
C LEU A 102 23.94 22.58 8.17
N GLN A 103 23.54 23.83 8.43
CA GLN A 103 24.21 25.01 7.91
C GLN A 103 25.67 25.10 8.42
N GLN A 104 25.91 24.84 9.71
CA GLN A 104 27.27 24.81 10.28
C GLN A 104 28.11 23.70 9.64
N LEU A 105 27.55 22.49 9.46
CA LEU A 105 28.25 21.38 8.84
C LEU A 105 28.62 21.65 7.38
N LEU A 106 27.70 22.20 6.59
CA LEU A 106 27.91 22.50 5.17
C LEU A 106 28.92 23.64 4.97
N ALA A 107 29.01 24.60 5.91
CA ALA A 107 30.00 25.67 5.91
C ALA A 107 31.41 25.17 6.31
N ASP A 108 31.53 24.03 6.99
CA ASP A 108 32.82 23.48 7.41
C ASP A 108 33.55 22.86 6.23
N LYS A 109 34.62 23.54 5.75
CA LYS A 109 35.48 23.08 4.65
C LYS A 109 36.18 21.76 4.93
N SER A 110 36.38 21.42 6.21
CA SER A 110 37.09 20.21 6.65
C SER A 110 36.14 18.99 6.77
N LEU A 111 34.84 19.13 6.41
CA LEU A 111 33.90 18.01 6.38
C LEU A 111 34.30 17.05 5.26
N SER A 112 34.38 15.74 5.56
CA SER A 112 34.67 14.71 4.55
C SER A 112 33.57 14.64 3.48
N ALA A 113 33.92 14.24 2.26
CA ALA A 113 33.00 14.18 1.14
C ALA A 113 31.72 13.33 1.44
N PRO A 114 31.82 12.13 2.04
CA PRO A 114 30.62 11.35 2.38
C PRO A 114 29.71 12.03 3.42
N MET A 115 30.30 12.71 4.41
CA MET A 115 29.52 13.44 5.41
C MET A 115 28.88 14.70 4.84
N ARG A 116 29.56 15.37 3.93
CA ARG A 116 29.03 16.53 3.20
C ARG A 116 27.86 16.15 2.34
N GLU A 117 27.97 15.04 1.61
CA GLU A 117 26.87 14.49 0.81
C GLU A 117 25.66 14.17 1.69
N LYS A 118 25.86 13.47 2.82
CA LYS A 118 24.77 13.16 3.77
C LYS A 118 24.14 14.43 4.35
N ALA A 119 24.95 15.43 4.74
CA ALA A 119 24.45 16.70 5.25
C ALA A 119 23.66 17.47 4.17
N ALA A 120 24.11 17.46 2.91
CA ALA A 120 23.40 18.08 1.80
C ALA A 120 22.04 17.42 1.54
N VAL A 121 21.97 16.08 1.54
CA VAL A 121 20.72 15.33 1.40
C VAL A 121 19.75 15.65 2.55
N LEU A 122 20.24 15.74 3.78
CA LEU A 122 19.41 16.11 4.93
C LEU A 122 18.91 17.56 4.83
N ASN A 123 19.75 18.50 4.37
CA ASN A 123 19.36 19.90 4.17
C ASN A 123 18.31 20.03 3.05
N GLU A 124 18.48 19.32 1.94
CA GLU A 124 17.49 19.27 0.88
C GLU A 124 16.16 18.68 1.38
N ALA A 125 16.19 17.61 2.17
CA ALA A 125 15.01 17.05 2.80
C ALA A 125 14.31 18.04 3.75
N LEU A 126 15.09 18.83 4.50
CA LEU A 126 14.59 19.89 5.35
C LEU A 126 13.90 20.98 4.53
N GLU A 127 14.55 21.52 3.49
CA GLU A 127 14.00 22.54 2.61
C GLU A 127 12.69 22.07 1.96
N ARG A 128 12.68 20.86 1.37
CA ARG A 128 11.44 20.27 0.84
C ARG A 128 10.35 20.12 1.90
N SER A 129 10.69 19.83 3.16
CA SER A 129 9.72 19.72 4.24
C SER A 129 9.04 21.05 4.58
N GLU A 130 9.68 22.18 4.22
CA GLU A 130 9.19 23.54 4.46
C GLU A 130 8.44 24.13 3.28
N GLU A 131 8.64 23.58 2.08
CA GLU A 131 7.83 23.95 0.92
C GLU A 131 6.35 23.70 1.21
N ARG A 132 5.55 24.73 1.06
CA ARG A 132 4.10 24.63 1.27
C ARG A 132 3.41 23.89 0.13
N LEU A 133 3.87 24.12 -1.09
CA LEU A 133 3.36 23.45 -2.27
C LEU A 133 4.39 22.40 -2.72
N SER A 134 3.98 21.18 -2.82
CA SER A 134 4.73 20.10 -3.45
C SER A 134 3.97 19.54 -4.63
N VAL A 135 4.66 19.41 -5.74
CA VAL A 135 4.18 18.77 -6.97
C VAL A 135 4.92 17.46 -7.13
N SER A 136 4.21 16.40 -7.35
CA SER A 136 4.79 15.10 -7.64
C SER A 136 3.98 14.39 -8.70
N GLY A 137 4.62 13.58 -9.49
CA GLY A 137 3.94 12.81 -10.50
C GLY A 137 4.72 11.56 -10.88
N SER A 138 4.08 10.70 -11.63
CA SER A 138 4.74 9.57 -12.26
C SER A 138 4.02 9.20 -13.55
N ALA A 139 4.79 8.67 -14.49
CA ALA A 139 4.26 8.03 -15.68
C ALA A 139 4.92 6.66 -15.84
N GLY A 140 4.17 5.67 -16.29
CA GLY A 140 4.60 4.30 -16.43
C GLY A 140 4.07 3.66 -17.70
N LEU A 141 4.86 2.70 -18.21
CA LEU A 141 4.50 1.77 -19.27
C LEU A 141 4.90 0.37 -18.83
N ALA A 142 4.07 -0.62 -19.11
CA ALA A 142 4.37 -2.01 -18.85
C ALA A 142 3.83 -2.89 -19.97
N GLY A 143 4.56 -3.93 -20.30
CA GLY A 143 4.10 -4.99 -21.19
C GLY A 143 3.99 -6.29 -20.40
N GLY A 144 3.01 -7.11 -20.73
CA GLY A 144 2.77 -8.35 -20.01
C GLY A 144 1.89 -9.34 -20.74
N SER A 145 1.56 -10.40 -20.05
CA SER A 145 0.61 -11.41 -20.48
C SER A 145 -0.34 -11.75 -19.34
N ALA A 146 -1.60 -11.91 -19.66
CA ALA A 146 -2.66 -12.30 -18.73
C ALA A 146 -3.29 -13.60 -19.20
N ASP A 147 -3.29 -14.62 -18.36
CA ASP A 147 -4.06 -15.83 -18.61
C ASP A 147 -5.51 -15.56 -18.25
N ASN A 148 -6.41 -16.13 -19.05
CA ASN A 148 -7.84 -15.94 -18.89
C ASN A 148 -8.24 -14.45 -18.86
N ALA A 149 -7.74 -13.66 -19.83
CA ALA A 149 -7.94 -12.20 -19.91
C ALA A 149 -9.43 -11.78 -19.88
N LEU A 150 -10.31 -12.60 -20.43
CA LEU A 150 -11.77 -12.38 -20.44
C LEU A 150 -12.49 -12.92 -19.21
N ALA A 151 -11.75 -13.46 -18.22
CA ALA A 151 -12.29 -14.04 -17.00
C ALA A 151 -13.35 -15.14 -17.24
N ALA A 152 -13.13 -15.97 -18.28
CA ALA A 152 -13.98 -17.10 -18.63
C ALA A 152 -14.16 -18.05 -17.43
N PRO A 153 -15.37 -18.61 -17.23
CA PRO A 153 -15.62 -19.61 -16.21
C PRO A 153 -14.80 -20.87 -16.44
N LYS A 154 -14.31 -21.45 -15.35
CA LYS A 154 -13.55 -22.70 -15.36
C LYS A 154 -14.47 -23.92 -15.25
N GLY A 155 -14.15 -24.94 -16.00
CA GLY A 155 -14.88 -26.21 -15.95
C GLY A 155 -15.82 -26.42 -17.13
N PRO A 156 -16.34 -27.63 -17.30
CA PRO A 156 -17.08 -28.03 -18.50
C PRO A 156 -18.56 -27.61 -18.49
N ILE A 157 -19.08 -27.12 -17.35
CA ILE A 157 -20.50 -26.87 -17.16
C ILE A 157 -20.72 -25.46 -16.65
N MET A 158 -21.71 -24.78 -17.17
CA MET A 158 -22.36 -23.58 -16.68
C MET A 158 -23.82 -23.85 -16.34
N LEU A 159 -24.48 -22.96 -15.61
CA LEU A 159 -25.90 -23.04 -15.32
C LEU A 159 -26.65 -21.98 -16.11
N PHE A 160 -27.87 -22.35 -16.58
CA PHE A 160 -28.89 -21.48 -17.12
C PHE A 160 -30.25 -21.95 -16.64
N ASN A 161 -30.96 -21.15 -15.85
CA ASN A 161 -32.21 -21.51 -15.18
C ASN A 161 -32.10 -22.87 -14.42
N ASP A 162 -31.07 -23.03 -13.60
CA ASP A 162 -30.71 -24.26 -12.87
C ASP A 162 -30.37 -25.46 -13.76
N GLN A 163 -30.41 -25.32 -15.08
CA GLN A 163 -30.07 -26.41 -15.99
C GLN A 163 -28.59 -26.37 -16.36
N PRO A 164 -27.88 -27.50 -16.28
CA PRO A 164 -26.49 -27.56 -16.72
C PRO A 164 -26.41 -27.45 -18.24
N ILE A 165 -25.59 -26.52 -18.70
CA ILE A 165 -25.26 -26.33 -20.11
C ILE A 165 -23.73 -26.48 -20.29
N ALA A 166 -23.30 -26.87 -21.49
CA ALA A 166 -21.88 -26.95 -21.78
C ALA A 166 -21.23 -25.57 -21.71
N ASN A 167 -20.12 -25.48 -21.01
CA ASN A 167 -19.25 -24.29 -21.05
C ASN A 167 -18.44 -24.30 -22.32
N THR A 168 -18.71 -23.37 -23.23
CA THR A 168 -17.98 -23.17 -24.48
C THR A 168 -16.99 -21.99 -24.40
N SER A 169 -16.86 -21.38 -23.22
CA SER A 169 -15.90 -20.29 -23.01
C SER A 169 -14.48 -20.85 -22.96
N GLU A 170 -13.57 -20.20 -23.64
CA GLU A 170 -12.15 -20.55 -23.65
C GLU A 170 -11.37 -19.60 -22.72
N GLU A 171 -10.44 -20.18 -21.95
CA GLU A 171 -9.43 -19.39 -21.23
C GLU A 171 -8.39 -18.94 -22.25
N VAL A 172 -8.31 -17.64 -22.53
CA VAL A 172 -7.41 -17.06 -23.51
C VAL A 172 -6.26 -16.36 -22.82
N THR A 173 -5.05 -16.69 -23.22
CA THR A 173 -3.84 -15.98 -22.78
C THR A 173 -3.57 -14.82 -23.74
N GLU A 174 -3.59 -13.60 -23.22
CA GLU A 174 -3.47 -12.39 -24.03
C GLU A 174 -2.28 -11.54 -23.62
N PRO A 175 -1.45 -11.12 -24.56
CA PRO A 175 -0.47 -10.08 -24.32
C PRO A 175 -1.17 -8.71 -24.22
N PHE A 176 -0.60 -7.83 -23.38
CA PHE A 176 -1.15 -6.49 -23.20
C PHE A 176 -0.07 -5.45 -22.97
N VAL A 177 -0.45 -4.20 -23.16
CA VAL A 177 0.32 -3.03 -22.75
C VAL A 177 -0.49 -2.22 -21.75
N ASP A 178 0.10 -1.95 -20.58
CA ASP A 178 -0.43 -1.03 -19.59
C ASP A 178 0.25 0.32 -19.70
N PHE A 179 -0.50 1.40 -19.54
CA PHE A 179 0.05 2.73 -19.32
C PHE A 179 -0.62 3.38 -18.12
N ASP A 180 0.11 4.22 -17.41
CA ASP A 180 -0.45 5.03 -16.33
C ASP A 180 0.29 6.36 -16.18
N GLY A 181 -0.45 7.35 -15.69
CA GLY A 181 0.07 8.65 -15.31
C GLY A 181 -0.67 9.20 -14.11
N VAL A 182 0.07 9.78 -13.17
CA VAL A 182 -0.49 10.43 -11.98
C VAL A 182 0.23 11.73 -11.73
N LEU A 183 -0.54 12.78 -11.45
CA LEU A 183 -0.07 14.08 -10.97
C LEU A 183 -0.71 14.35 -9.61
N SER A 184 0.06 14.74 -8.63
CA SER A 184 -0.40 15.10 -7.28
C SER A 184 0.15 16.45 -6.87
N LEU A 185 -0.71 17.30 -6.37
CA LEU A 185 -0.41 18.60 -5.79
C LEU A 185 -0.75 18.52 -4.30
N SER A 186 0.17 18.87 -3.42
CA SER A 186 -0.04 18.91 -1.98
C SER A 186 0.32 20.29 -1.44
N TYR A 187 -0.61 20.91 -0.75
CA TYR A 187 -0.42 22.22 -0.12
C TYR A 187 -0.50 22.09 1.41
N LYS A 188 0.61 22.41 2.09
CA LYS A 188 0.67 22.48 3.55
C LYS A 188 0.06 23.79 4.02
N LEU A 189 -1.00 23.71 4.82
CA LEU A 189 -1.67 24.88 5.37
C LEU A 189 -0.76 25.60 6.38
N PRO A 190 -0.74 26.95 6.40
CA PRO A 190 0.06 27.74 7.33
C PRO A 190 -0.57 27.74 8.73
N THR A 191 -0.62 26.59 9.37
CA THR A 191 -1.25 26.40 10.68
C THR A 191 -0.25 25.83 11.67
N TYR A 192 -0.51 26.04 12.96
CA TYR A 192 0.29 25.47 14.05
C TYR A 192 0.38 23.93 13.99
N ARG A 193 -0.66 23.27 13.45
CA ARG A 193 -0.69 21.81 13.25
C ARG A 193 -0.31 21.50 11.80
N GLU A 194 0.36 20.41 11.58
CA GLU A 194 0.65 19.90 10.22
C GLU A 194 -0.66 19.47 9.55
N ARG A 195 -1.13 20.29 8.63
CA ARG A 195 -2.34 20.08 7.83
C ARG A 195 -1.96 20.19 6.36
N ALA A 196 -2.53 19.34 5.55
CA ALA A 196 -2.32 19.38 4.11
C ALA A 196 -3.63 19.14 3.36
N VAL A 197 -3.76 19.88 2.25
CA VAL A 197 -4.75 19.60 1.20
C VAL A 197 -3.99 19.00 0.03
N THR A 198 -4.51 17.90 -0.51
CA THR A 198 -3.90 17.19 -1.63
C THR A 198 -4.92 17.08 -2.75
N THR A 199 -4.55 17.38 -3.97
CA THR A 199 -5.35 17.04 -5.15
C THR A 199 -4.56 16.14 -6.07
N GLY A 200 -5.23 15.18 -6.69
CA GLY A 200 -4.62 14.22 -7.59
C GLY A 200 -5.44 14.07 -8.87
N PHE A 201 -4.73 13.84 -9.95
CA PHE A 201 -5.28 13.54 -11.27
C PHE A 201 -4.53 12.34 -11.81
N GLY A 202 -5.21 11.44 -12.47
CA GLY A 202 -4.53 10.32 -13.07
C GLY A 202 -5.33 9.68 -14.18
N VAL A 203 -4.60 8.94 -14.98
CA VAL A 203 -5.12 8.10 -16.05
C VAL A 203 -4.37 6.78 -16.01
N ALA A 204 -5.07 5.70 -16.24
CA ALA A 204 -4.50 4.37 -16.44
C ALA A 204 -5.28 3.64 -17.51
N GLY A 205 -4.62 2.84 -18.30
CA GLY A 205 -5.28 2.04 -19.33
C GLY A 205 -4.53 0.76 -19.61
N ARG A 206 -5.23 -0.16 -20.19
CA ARG A 206 -4.75 -1.43 -20.71
C ARG A 206 -5.25 -1.63 -22.13
N ASP A 207 -4.35 -2.02 -22.99
CA ASP A 207 -4.59 -2.38 -24.38
C ASP A 207 -4.18 -3.83 -24.59
N TYR A 208 -5.12 -4.69 -24.93
CA TYR A 208 -4.88 -6.08 -25.30
C TYR A 208 -4.62 -6.18 -26.80
N ILE A 209 -3.58 -6.91 -27.19
CA ILE A 209 -3.11 -6.92 -28.57
C ILE A 209 -4.14 -7.55 -29.51
N ASP A 210 -4.78 -8.65 -29.07
CA ASP A 210 -5.69 -9.44 -29.93
C ASP A 210 -7.17 -9.34 -29.48
N GLN A 211 -7.45 -8.93 -28.23
CA GLN A 211 -8.80 -8.92 -27.62
C GLN A 211 -9.26 -7.50 -27.28
N ASN A 212 -9.50 -6.67 -28.30
CA ASN A 212 -9.91 -5.27 -28.13
C ASN A 212 -11.19 -5.08 -27.29
N MET A 213 -11.98 -6.14 -27.09
CA MET A 213 -13.20 -6.08 -26.26
C MET A 213 -12.91 -5.90 -24.75
N ALA A 214 -11.66 -6.08 -24.32
CA ALA A 214 -11.22 -5.92 -22.93
C ALA A 214 -10.35 -4.68 -22.69
N ASP A 215 -10.08 -3.90 -23.74
CA ASP A 215 -9.32 -2.65 -23.64
C ASP A 215 -10.01 -1.68 -22.70
N SER A 216 -9.24 -1.02 -21.86
CA SER A 216 -9.82 -0.12 -20.88
C SER A 216 -8.97 1.12 -20.63
N ILE A 217 -9.64 2.23 -20.38
CA ILE A 217 -9.03 3.46 -19.91
C ILE A 217 -9.84 4.02 -18.72
N THR A 218 -9.15 4.35 -17.66
CA THR A 218 -9.76 4.96 -16.46
C THR A 218 -9.09 6.28 -16.16
N GLY A 219 -9.88 7.35 -16.11
CA GLY A 219 -9.46 8.64 -15.57
C GLY A 219 -9.97 8.81 -14.14
N PHE A 220 -9.19 9.48 -13.29
CA PHE A 220 -9.63 9.80 -11.93
C PHE A 220 -9.14 11.17 -11.46
N VAL A 221 -9.91 11.74 -10.52
CA VAL A 221 -9.55 12.93 -9.75
C VAL A 221 -9.71 12.65 -8.28
N SER A 222 -8.92 13.30 -7.44
CA SER A 222 -9.04 13.16 -5.99
C SER A 222 -8.78 14.48 -5.27
N LEU A 223 -9.43 14.64 -4.12
CA LEU A 223 -9.23 15.75 -3.18
C LEU A 223 -9.06 15.17 -1.78
N GLY A 224 -7.94 15.44 -1.15
CA GLY A 224 -7.61 14.93 0.19
C GLY A 224 -7.38 16.07 1.19
N TYR A 225 -7.68 15.79 2.43
CA TYR A 225 -7.27 16.59 3.57
C TYR A 225 -6.67 15.67 4.64
N SER A 226 -5.59 16.11 5.25
CA SER A 226 -4.94 15.38 6.35
C SER A 226 -4.52 16.31 7.48
N GLU A 227 -4.62 15.83 8.70
CA GLU A 227 -4.14 16.52 9.89
C GLU A 227 -3.28 15.57 10.74
N ASN A 228 -2.04 15.96 10.97
CA ASN A 228 -1.12 15.25 11.86
C ASN A 228 -1.28 15.79 13.29
N ARG A 229 -1.83 14.96 14.17
CA ARG A 229 -2.02 15.23 15.60
C ARG A 229 -1.77 13.95 16.41
N LYS A 230 -2.07 13.94 17.71
CA LYS A 230 -1.90 12.75 18.57
C LYS A 230 -2.52 11.48 17.96
N VAL A 231 -3.68 11.64 17.31
CA VAL A 231 -4.31 10.62 16.45
C VAL A 231 -4.44 11.25 15.06
N PRO A 232 -3.50 10.99 14.13
CA PRO A 232 -3.59 11.51 12.77
C PRO A 232 -4.86 11.04 12.06
N TRP A 233 -5.48 11.93 11.31
CA TRP A 233 -6.64 11.59 10.51
C TRP A 233 -6.55 12.16 9.10
N SER A 234 -7.29 11.56 8.19
CA SER A 234 -7.36 12.01 6.81
C SER A 234 -8.76 11.75 6.25
N PHE A 235 -9.15 12.60 5.32
CA PHE A 235 -10.30 12.40 4.46
C PHE A 235 -9.83 12.51 3.01
N ASN A 236 -10.26 11.61 2.16
CA ASN A 236 -10.00 11.63 0.73
C ASN A 236 -11.32 11.39 -0.01
N TYR A 237 -11.63 12.28 -0.93
CA TYR A 237 -12.70 12.11 -1.90
C TYR A 237 -12.07 11.84 -3.26
N SER A 238 -12.61 10.88 -4.01
CA SER A 238 -12.17 10.58 -5.37
C SER A 238 -13.37 10.26 -6.27
N ALA A 239 -13.25 10.67 -7.53
CA ALA A 239 -14.18 10.31 -8.58
C ALA A 239 -13.39 9.73 -9.76
N TYR A 240 -13.98 8.78 -10.46
CA TYR A 240 -13.38 8.12 -11.61
C TYR A 240 -14.41 7.82 -12.68
N ALA A 241 -13.94 7.65 -13.91
CA ALA A 241 -14.73 7.13 -15.02
C ALA A 241 -13.88 6.15 -15.82
N THR A 242 -14.49 5.05 -16.22
CA THR A 242 -13.86 3.99 -17.02
C THR A 242 -14.61 3.82 -18.33
N ASP A 243 -13.84 3.78 -19.38
CA ASP A 243 -14.27 3.36 -20.72
C ASP A 243 -13.71 1.97 -20.99
N VAL A 244 -14.48 1.13 -21.67
CA VAL A 244 -14.05 -0.19 -22.13
C VAL A 244 -14.35 -0.28 -23.62
N SER A 245 -13.33 -0.52 -24.43
CA SER A 245 -13.39 -0.67 -25.88
C SER A 245 -14.07 0.52 -26.60
N GLY A 246 -13.79 1.75 -26.11
CA GLY A 246 -14.35 2.98 -26.67
C GLY A 246 -15.79 3.28 -26.24
N HIS A 247 -16.30 2.59 -25.22
CA HIS A 247 -17.65 2.79 -24.68
C HIS A 247 -17.61 3.09 -23.20
N PRO A 248 -18.31 4.13 -22.70
CA PRO A 248 -18.44 4.37 -21.27
C PRO A 248 -18.95 3.12 -20.54
N TYR A 249 -18.18 2.63 -19.56
CA TYR A 249 -18.50 1.42 -18.83
C TYR A 249 -19.07 1.73 -17.45
N ASN A 250 -18.32 2.47 -16.64
CA ASN A 250 -18.80 2.93 -15.35
C ASN A 250 -18.17 4.24 -14.93
N ALA A 251 -18.80 4.90 -13.97
CA ALA A 251 -18.26 6.04 -13.26
C ALA A 251 -18.62 5.93 -11.78
N GLY A 252 -17.75 6.35 -10.91
CA GLY A 252 -17.99 6.27 -9.48
C GLY A 252 -17.32 7.37 -8.69
N GLN A 253 -17.76 7.51 -7.46
CA GLN A 253 -17.17 8.41 -6.49
C GLN A 253 -17.12 7.76 -5.11
N GLN A 254 -16.14 8.13 -4.31
CA GLN A 254 -16.01 7.62 -2.96
C GLN A 254 -15.35 8.62 -2.02
N GLY A 255 -15.81 8.60 -0.77
CA GLY A 255 -15.16 9.24 0.37
C GLY A 255 -14.48 8.19 1.25
N VAL A 256 -13.24 8.44 1.67
CA VAL A 256 -12.52 7.59 2.60
C VAL A 256 -12.07 8.43 3.79
N PHE A 257 -12.55 8.10 4.97
CA PHE A 257 -12.09 8.68 6.24
C PHE A 257 -11.13 7.72 6.91
N GLY A 258 -9.95 8.19 7.30
CA GLY A 258 -8.90 7.39 7.90
C GLY A 258 -8.42 7.93 9.24
N LEU A 259 -8.20 7.03 10.19
CA LEU A 259 -7.53 7.27 11.47
C LEU A 259 -6.26 6.45 11.53
N SER A 260 -5.19 7.00 12.10
CA SER A 260 -3.92 6.29 12.28
C SER A 260 -3.44 6.40 13.72
N ALA A 261 -2.79 5.36 14.21
CA ALA A 261 -2.14 5.35 15.51
C ALA A 261 -0.74 4.74 15.39
N ASN A 262 0.26 5.45 15.90
CA ASN A 262 1.60 4.93 16.03
C ASN A 262 1.68 4.11 17.32
N LEU A 263 2.07 2.85 17.19
CA LEU A 263 2.19 1.89 18.26
C LEU A 263 3.67 1.64 18.62
N PRO A 264 3.98 1.06 19.77
CA PRO A 264 5.34 0.67 20.13
C PRO A 264 6.02 -0.17 19.04
N LYS A 265 7.37 -0.15 19.01
CA LYS A 265 8.22 -0.88 18.06
C LYS A 265 7.99 -0.43 16.60
N ASN A 266 7.69 0.86 16.38
CA ASN A 266 7.42 1.46 15.08
C ASN A 266 6.27 0.80 14.30
N ALA A 267 5.35 0.15 15.01
CA ALA A 267 4.15 -0.36 14.39
C ALA A 267 3.15 0.77 14.14
N ASN A 268 2.34 0.62 13.11
CA ASN A 268 1.27 1.54 12.76
C ASN A 268 -0.05 0.77 12.63
N LEU A 269 -1.10 1.32 13.21
CA LEU A 269 -2.47 0.86 13.06
C LEU A 269 -3.25 1.93 12.29
N ARG A 270 -3.89 1.55 11.20
CA ARG A 270 -4.77 2.42 10.42
C ARG A 270 -6.15 1.79 10.30
N THR A 271 -7.17 2.59 10.63
CA THR A 271 -8.57 2.23 10.39
C THR A 271 -9.14 3.17 9.35
N SER A 272 -9.92 2.68 8.40
CA SER A 272 -10.58 3.54 7.41
C SER A 272 -12.01 3.10 7.15
N LEU A 273 -12.89 4.09 7.06
CA LEU A 273 -14.28 3.98 6.62
C LEU A 273 -14.36 4.48 5.18
N ARG A 274 -14.97 3.70 4.30
CA ARG A 274 -15.23 4.03 2.91
C ARG A 274 -16.73 4.10 2.67
N VAL A 275 -17.17 5.14 1.97
CA VAL A 275 -18.53 5.27 1.44
C VAL A 275 -18.40 5.72 0.00
N GLY A 276 -19.11 5.08 -0.90
CA GLY A 276 -19.04 5.40 -2.33
C GLY A 276 -20.22 4.89 -3.10
N GLU A 277 -20.31 5.32 -4.34
CA GLU A 277 -21.29 4.84 -5.31
C GLU A 277 -20.61 4.58 -6.66
N THR A 278 -21.15 3.66 -7.42
CA THR A 278 -20.76 3.37 -8.80
C THR A 278 -21.99 3.28 -9.66
N ARG A 279 -21.97 3.97 -10.80
CA ARG A 279 -22.98 3.91 -11.85
C ARG A 279 -22.41 3.20 -13.05
N HIS A 280 -23.19 2.31 -13.63
CA HIS A 280 -22.83 1.55 -14.81
C HIS A 280 -23.62 2.06 -16.02
N PHE A 281 -22.92 2.27 -17.11
CA PHE A 281 -23.54 2.71 -18.34
C PHE A 281 -24.09 1.52 -19.12
N THR A 282 -25.05 1.79 -19.97
CA THR A 282 -25.66 0.79 -20.84
C THR A 282 -24.69 0.45 -21.96
N TYR A 283 -24.25 -0.79 -22.05
CA TYR A 283 -23.43 -1.30 -23.13
C TYR A 283 -24.31 -2.06 -24.14
N LEU A 284 -24.17 -1.80 -25.42
CA LEU A 284 -24.92 -2.43 -26.52
C LEU A 284 -26.46 -2.33 -26.40
N GLY A 285 -26.96 -1.20 -25.90
CA GLY A 285 -28.42 -0.97 -25.79
C GLY A 285 -29.14 -1.75 -24.67
N SER A 286 -28.40 -2.48 -23.86
CA SER A 286 -28.94 -3.25 -22.72
C SER A 286 -29.10 -2.38 -21.49
N SER A 287 -30.28 -2.34 -20.87
CA SER A 287 -30.53 -1.72 -19.56
C SER A 287 -29.86 -2.47 -18.40
N ALA A 288 -29.23 -3.61 -18.65
CA ALA A 288 -28.61 -4.45 -17.66
C ALA A 288 -27.45 -3.75 -16.89
N GLY A 289 -26.82 -2.73 -17.49
CA GLY A 289 -25.80 -1.92 -16.80
C GLY A 289 -26.34 -1.25 -15.54
N LYS A 290 -27.49 -0.57 -15.62
CA LYS A 290 -28.10 0.17 -14.51
C LYS A 290 -28.47 -0.73 -13.32
N GLN A 291 -28.79 -1.98 -13.56
CA GLN A 291 -29.11 -2.95 -12.51
C GLN A 291 -27.94 -3.18 -11.55
N ARG A 292 -26.70 -2.86 -11.97
CA ARG A 292 -25.44 -2.98 -11.19
C ARG A 292 -25.07 -1.70 -10.47
N ASP A 293 -25.80 -0.59 -10.69
CA ASP A 293 -25.56 0.65 -9.95
C ASP A 293 -25.62 0.35 -8.46
N ASN A 294 -24.58 0.72 -7.74
CA ASN A 294 -24.45 0.32 -6.34
C ASN A 294 -23.88 1.40 -5.46
N GLU A 295 -24.24 1.32 -4.18
CA GLU A 295 -23.63 2.04 -3.08
C GLU A 295 -22.75 1.07 -2.26
N VAL A 296 -21.60 1.55 -1.79
CA VAL A 296 -20.67 0.74 -1.02
C VAL A 296 -20.36 1.42 0.29
N VAL A 297 -20.46 0.67 1.38
CA VAL A 297 -19.93 1.05 2.70
C VAL A 297 -18.93 0.01 3.12
N GLY A 298 -17.73 0.43 3.51
CA GLY A 298 -16.65 -0.47 3.88
C GLY A 298 -15.85 0.02 5.07
N LEU A 299 -15.42 -0.92 5.91
CA LEU A 299 -14.52 -0.68 7.03
C LEU A 299 -13.25 -1.51 6.85
N SER A 300 -12.09 -0.91 7.03
CA SER A 300 -10.83 -1.66 7.02
C SER A 300 -9.92 -1.29 8.17
N VAL A 301 -9.16 -2.29 8.65
CA VAL A 301 -8.13 -2.13 9.67
C VAL A 301 -6.83 -2.70 9.10
N THR A 302 -5.78 -1.91 9.12
CA THR A 302 -4.44 -2.31 8.67
C THR A 302 -3.46 -2.14 9.82
N TYR A 303 -2.76 -3.21 10.15
CA TYR A 303 -1.64 -3.20 11.06
C TYR A 303 -0.35 -3.41 10.27
N ALA A 304 0.63 -2.54 10.45
CA ALA A 304 1.93 -2.64 9.79
C ALA A 304 3.06 -2.52 10.82
N ARG A 305 4.09 -3.36 10.70
CA ARG A 305 5.22 -3.37 11.61
C ARG A 305 6.53 -3.73 10.90
N PRO A 306 7.61 -2.96 11.11
CA PRO A 306 8.95 -3.40 10.76
C PRO A 306 9.40 -4.52 11.72
N ILE A 307 9.98 -5.58 11.17
CA ILE A 307 10.55 -6.69 11.94
C ILE A 307 12.04 -6.38 12.15
N ALA A 308 12.41 -6.20 13.42
CA ALA A 308 13.79 -5.99 13.83
C ALA A 308 14.53 -7.34 14.04
N GLY A 309 15.86 -7.31 14.00
CA GLY A 309 16.70 -8.49 14.29
C GLY A 309 16.96 -9.40 13.09
N LEU A 310 16.42 -9.09 11.91
CA LEU A 310 16.77 -9.75 10.66
C LEU A 310 17.91 -8.98 9.97
N SER A 311 18.72 -9.70 9.20
CA SER A 311 19.76 -9.08 8.36
C SER A 311 19.21 -8.15 7.26
N LEU A 312 17.90 -8.24 7.00
CA LEU A 312 17.17 -7.44 6.01
C LEU A 312 16.06 -6.63 6.68
N PRO A 313 15.84 -5.36 6.29
CA PRO A 313 14.72 -4.56 6.76
C PRO A 313 13.40 -5.15 6.20
N LEU A 314 12.64 -5.84 7.02
CA LEU A 314 11.36 -6.45 6.63
C LEU A 314 10.19 -5.66 7.23
N LEU A 315 9.29 -5.18 6.39
CA LEU A 315 8.01 -4.61 6.79
C LEU A 315 6.90 -5.64 6.53
N VAL A 316 6.20 -6.02 7.57
CA VAL A 316 5.02 -6.91 7.46
C VAL A 316 3.77 -6.08 7.73
N SER A 317 2.73 -6.28 6.93
CA SER A 317 1.43 -5.68 7.18
C SER A 317 0.29 -6.69 6.98
N THR A 318 -0.71 -6.59 7.86
CA THR A 318 -1.95 -7.35 7.80
C THR A 318 -3.11 -6.38 7.64
N ARG A 319 -4.03 -6.67 6.72
CA ARG A 319 -5.25 -5.91 6.51
C ARG A 319 -6.46 -6.82 6.67
N LEU A 320 -7.46 -6.34 7.39
CA LEU A 320 -8.79 -6.94 7.46
C LEU A 320 -9.77 -5.90 6.96
N SER A 321 -10.74 -6.31 6.13
CA SER A 321 -11.82 -5.41 5.71
C SER A 321 -13.14 -6.14 5.57
N GLY A 322 -14.23 -5.39 5.76
CA GLY A 322 -15.59 -5.79 5.46
C GLY A 322 -16.26 -4.70 4.65
N ASP A 323 -16.94 -5.10 3.59
CA ASP A 323 -17.65 -4.19 2.70
C ASP A 323 -19.08 -4.71 2.48
N LYS A 324 -20.04 -3.78 2.43
CA LYS A 324 -21.40 -4.03 1.94
C LYS A 324 -21.62 -3.21 0.69
N SER A 325 -22.01 -3.88 -0.40
CA SER A 325 -22.45 -3.27 -1.64
C SER A 325 -23.94 -3.48 -1.79
N SER A 326 -24.68 -2.41 -1.95
CA SER A 326 -26.15 -2.44 -2.18
C SER A 326 -26.39 -1.97 -3.61
N ALA A 327 -26.79 -2.89 -4.49
CA ALA A 327 -27.07 -2.61 -5.89
C ALA A 327 -28.59 -2.39 -6.10
N GLU A 328 -28.96 -1.78 -7.25
CA GLU A 328 -30.35 -1.57 -7.62
C GLU A 328 -31.13 -2.89 -7.70
N VAL A 329 -30.46 -3.96 -8.16
CA VAL A 329 -31.05 -5.31 -8.15
C VAL A 329 -30.29 -6.20 -7.18
N ASN A 330 -31.01 -6.82 -6.26
CA ASN A 330 -30.46 -7.52 -5.10
C ASN A 330 -29.46 -8.65 -5.44
N HIS A 331 -29.58 -9.32 -6.58
CA HIS A 331 -28.60 -10.35 -6.96
C HIS A 331 -27.22 -9.81 -7.33
N PHE A 332 -27.05 -8.48 -7.43
CA PHE A 332 -25.77 -7.79 -7.52
C PHE A 332 -25.33 -7.18 -6.18
N SER A 333 -26.23 -7.12 -5.20
CA SER A 333 -25.90 -6.71 -3.83
C SER A 333 -25.12 -7.81 -3.13
N ALA A 334 -24.10 -7.43 -2.33
CA ALA A 334 -23.23 -8.41 -1.69
C ALA A 334 -22.59 -7.89 -0.41
N GLN A 335 -22.21 -8.81 0.46
CA GLN A 335 -21.34 -8.56 1.59
C GLN A 335 -20.03 -9.29 1.38
N SER A 336 -18.92 -8.62 1.68
CA SER A 336 -17.59 -9.18 1.50
C SER A 336 -16.74 -9.01 2.74
N VAL A 337 -15.95 -10.02 3.05
CA VAL A 337 -14.90 -9.95 4.09
C VAL A 337 -13.57 -10.34 3.46
N SER A 338 -12.54 -9.57 3.72
CA SER A 338 -11.20 -9.89 3.21
C SER A 338 -10.13 -9.83 4.27
N ALA A 339 -9.09 -10.65 4.07
CA ALA A 339 -7.85 -10.64 4.83
C ALA A 339 -6.67 -10.63 3.87
N ALA A 340 -5.70 -9.77 4.13
CA ALA A 340 -4.48 -9.69 3.34
C ALA A 340 -3.26 -9.68 4.27
N LEU A 341 -2.21 -10.40 3.88
CA LEU A 341 -0.89 -10.37 4.49
C LEU A 341 0.12 -9.93 3.44
N SER A 342 0.94 -8.95 3.75
CA SER A 342 2.01 -8.54 2.85
C SER A 342 3.34 -8.38 3.57
N ALA A 343 4.41 -8.71 2.87
CA ALA A 343 5.79 -8.56 3.29
C ALA A 343 6.54 -7.72 2.26
N ARG A 344 7.29 -6.73 2.73
CA ARG A 344 8.12 -5.87 1.88
C ARG A 344 9.52 -5.80 2.46
N THR A 345 10.51 -5.93 1.59
CA THR A 345 11.92 -5.80 1.97
C THR A 345 12.72 -5.13 0.87
N ARG A 346 13.92 -4.69 1.22
CA ARG A 346 14.92 -4.23 0.27
C ARG A 346 16.09 -5.20 0.28
N LEU A 347 16.26 -5.93 -0.82
CA LEU A 347 17.34 -6.88 -1.02
C LEU A 347 18.35 -6.25 -1.98
N ALA A 348 19.55 -5.95 -1.51
CA ALA A 348 20.53 -5.14 -2.23
C ALA A 348 19.91 -3.82 -2.71
N ASN A 349 19.79 -3.60 -4.01
CA ASN A 349 19.17 -2.39 -4.60
C ASN A 349 17.77 -2.67 -5.17
N MET A 350 17.16 -3.80 -4.80
CA MET A 350 15.82 -4.18 -5.27
C MET A 350 14.80 -4.06 -4.14
N ASN A 351 13.64 -3.48 -4.45
CA ASN A 351 12.48 -3.52 -3.59
C ASN A 351 11.68 -4.77 -3.92
N VAL A 352 11.47 -5.64 -2.94
CA VAL A 352 10.74 -6.90 -3.10
C VAL A 352 9.49 -6.84 -2.26
N SER A 353 8.37 -7.22 -2.84
CA SER A 353 7.10 -7.38 -2.11
C SER A 353 6.42 -8.69 -2.48
N LEU A 354 5.78 -9.30 -1.49
CA LEU A 354 4.93 -10.47 -1.62
C LEU A 354 3.63 -10.18 -0.86
N SER A 355 2.49 -10.55 -1.43
CA SER A 355 1.21 -10.51 -0.70
C SER A 355 0.37 -11.74 -0.99
N VAL A 356 -0.45 -12.09 0.02
CA VAL A 356 -1.48 -13.13 -0.07
C VAL A 356 -2.77 -12.49 0.41
N ASP A 357 -3.83 -12.62 -0.40
CA ASP A 357 -5.13 -12.02 -0.15
C ASP A 357 -6.21 -13.12 -0.20
N PHE A 358 -7.15 -13.06 0.73
CA PHE A 358 -8.35 -13.89 0.78
C PHE A 358 -9.57 -12.98 0.80
N LEU A 359 -10.58 -13.32 0.01
CA LEU A 359 -11.85 -12.60 -0.07
C LEU A 359 -12.98 -13.62 -0.10
N ALA A 360 -13.94 -13.49 0.81
CA ALA A 360 -15.21 -14.19 0.78
C ALA A 360 -16.33 -13.17 0.48
N THR A 361 -17.20 -13.51 -0.45
CA THR A 361 -18.35 -12.67 -0.88
C THR A 361 -19.60 -13.50 -0.87
N GLU A 362 -20.66 -13.02 -0.22
CA GLU A 362 -22.01 -13.59 -0.21
C GLU A 362 -22.95 -12.56 -0.84
N TYR A 363 -23.75 -13.01 -1.82
CA TYR A 363 -24.73 -12.15 -2.50
C TYR A 363 -26.05 -12.15 -1.74
N ASP A 364 -26.83 -11.07 -1.86
CA ASP A 364 -28.07 -10.91 -1.10
C ASP A 364 -29.23 -11.68 -1.71
N ALA A 365 -29.17 -12.05 -2.99
CA ALA A 365 -30.22 -12.80 -3.67
C ALA A 365 -29.70 -13.68 -4.82
N ALA A 366 -30.44 -14.68 -5.20
CA ALA A 366 -30.17 -15.52 -6.35
C ALA A 366 -30.41 -14.76 -7.67
N ASN A 367 -29.56 -15.00 -8.67
CA ASN A 367 -29.85 -14.65 -10.05
C ASN A 367 -30.55 -15.81 -10.73
N THR A 368 -31.87 -15.78 -10.72
CA THR A 368 -32.73 -16.89 -11.21
C THR A 368 -32.59 -17.19 -12.70
N LEU A 369 -31.97 -16.28 -13.49
CA LEU A 369 -31.57 -16.60 -14.87
C LEU A 369 -30.41 -17.59 -14.92
N ILE A 370 -29.64 -17.71 -13.85
CA ILE A 370 -28.50 -18.61 -13.77
C ILE A 370 -28.85 -19.78 -12.84
N SER A 371 -29.16 -19.47 -11.58
CA SER A 371 -29.49 -20.47 -10.56
C SER A 371 -30.45 -19.90 -9.53
N SER A 372 -31.26 -20.77 -8.92
CA SER A 372 -32.06 -20.48 -7.73
C SER A 372 -31.22 -20.38 -6.44
N ASP A 373 -29.96 -20.84 -6.46
CA ASP A 373 -29.06 -20.74 -5.35
C ASP A 373 -28.47 -19.31 -5.24
N ILE A 374 -28.33 -18.84 -4.01
CA ILE A 374 -27.59 -17.59 -3.72
C ILE A 374 -26.12 -17.84 -3.95
N ARG A 375 -25.48 -16.96 -4.71
CA ARG A 375 -24.07 -17.05 -5.05
C ARG A 375 -23.19 -16.74 -3.85
N GLU A 376 -22.18 -17.59 -3.63
CA GLU A 376 -21.11 -17.43 -2.65
C GLU A 376 -19.76 -17.63 -3.37
N ASP A 377 -18.86 -16.67 -3.24
CA ASP A 377 -17.52 -16.70 -3.85
C ASP A 377 -16.43 -16.67 -2.79
N GLU A 378 -15.43 -17.50 -2.98
CA GLU A 378 -14.15 -17.47 -2.24
C GLU A 378 -12.99 -17.22 -3.22
N ARG A 379 -12.22 -16.16 -3.00
CA ARG A 379 -11.05 -15.86 -3.83
C ARG A 379 -9.79 -15.87 -2.99
N SER A 380 -8.79 -16.61 -3.45
CA SER A 380 -7.42 -16.51 -2.98
C SER A 380 -6.53 -15.90 -4.06
N ARG A 381 -5.62 -15.03 -3.67
CA ARG A 381 -4.67 -14.39 -4.58
C ARG A 381 -3.30 -14.32 -3.93
N ILE A 382 -2.28 -14.68 -4.71
CA ILE A 382 -0.88 -14.40 -4.39
C ILE A 382 -0.33 -13.41 -5.41
N SER A 383 0.42 -12.40 -4.94
CA SER A 383 1.05 -11.43 -5.83
C SER A 383 2.46 -11.08 -5.36
N PHE A 384 3.34 -10.81 -6.32
CA PHE A 384 4.72 -10.40 -6.07
C PHE A 384 5.09 -9.18 -6.90
N SER A 385 6.09 -8.45 -6.44
CA SER A 385 6.73 -7.39 -7.20
C SER A 385 8.19 -7.27 -6.82
N VAL A 386 9.05 -7.14 -7.84
CA VAL A 386 10.49 -6.91 -7.69
C VAL A 386 10.84 -5.68 -8.52
N GLY A 387 11.26 -4.60 -7.88
CA GLY A 387 11.56 -3.33 -8.53
C GLY A 387 12.97 -2.86 -8.24
N ARG A 388 13.61 -2.24 -9.22
CA ARG A 388 14.95 -1.65 -9.11
C ARG A 388 15.00 -0.29 -9.78
N LYS A 389 15.58 0.69 -9.10
CA LYS A 389 15.90 1.97 -9.72
C LYS A 389 17.09 1.80 -10.66
N LEU A 390 16.92 2.17 -11.91
CA LEU A 390 17.97 2.12 -12.91
C LEU A 390 18.99 3.24 -12.68
N PRO A 391 20.24 3.06 -13.12
CA PRO A 391 21.27 4.08 -13.03
C PRO A 391 20.84 5.41 -13.67
N PRO A 392 21.39 6.57 -13.23
CA PRO A 392 21.01 7.90 -13.73
C PRO A 392 21.12 8.08 -15.23
N ARG A 393 22.03 7.35 -15.90
CA ARG A 393 22.15 7.32 -17.37
C ARG A 393 20.89 6.88 -18.10
N PHE A 394 19.97 6.17 -17.42
CA PHE A 394 18.66 5.79 -17.91
C PHE A 394 17.55 6.72 -17.41
N GLY A 395 17.88 7.96 -17.01
CA GLY A 395 16.91 8.96 -16.58
C GLY A 395 16.28 8.67 -15.21
N GLY A 396 16.86 7.75 -14.40
CA GLY A 396 16.34 7.42 -13.08
C GLY A 396 15.01 6.66 -13.11
N LEU A 397 14.76 5.91 -14.17
CA LEU A 397 13.60 5.03 -14.31
C LEU A 397 13.60 3.91 -13.26
N ASP A 398 12.44 3.53 -12.81
CA ASP A 398 12.20 2.34 -12.00
C ASP A 398 11.75 1.19 -12.91
N LEU A 399 12.52 0.10 -12.94
CA LEU A 399 12.17 -1.14 -13.61
C LEU A 399 11.48 -2.06 -12.61
N THR A 400 10.32 -2.62 -12.96
CA THR A 400 9.55 -3.48 -12.07
C THR A 400 9.03 -4.70 -12.81
N LEU A 401 9.34 -5.90 -12.31
CA LEU A 401 8.70 -7.15 -12.64
C LEU A 401 7.64 -7.43 -11.59
N SER A 402 6.41 -7.68 -12.00
CA SER A 402 5.30 -8.01 -11.09
C SER A 402 4.36 -9.03 -11.70
N GLY A 403 3.66 -9.76 -10.85
CA GLY A 403 2.66 -10.71 -11.29
C GLY A 403 1.77 -11.16 -10.15
N PHE A 404 0.70 -11.85 -10.52
CA PHE A 404 -0.19 -12.48 -9.57
C PHE A 404 -0.81 -13.76 -10.14
N ALA A 405 -1.30 -14.60 -9.25
CA ALA A 405 -2.22 -15.69 -9.54
C ALA A 405 -3.39 -15.61 -8.58
N ALA A 406 -4.61 -15.80 -9.09
CA ALA A 406 -5.84 -15.77 -8.32
C ALA A 406 -6.73 -16.95 -8.71
N ASP A 407 -7.32 -17.60 -7.70
CA ASP A 407 -8.31 -18.67 -7.84
C ASP A 407 -9.61 -18.19 -7.17
N THR A 408 -10.69 -18.20 -7.92
CA THR A 408 -12.04 -17.90 -7.42
C THR A 408 -12.88 -19.16 -7.50
N ARG A 409 -13.35 -19.63 -6.36
CA ARG A 409 -14.30 -20.74 -6.22
C ARG A 409 -15.66 -20.18 -5.92
N SER A 410 -16.66 -20.69 -6.58
CA SER A 410 -18.05 -20.30 -6.38
C SER A 410 -18.93 -21.55 -6.28
N ASN A 411 -20.00 -21.47 -5.51
CA ASN A 411 -21.06 -22.49 -5.55
C ASN A 411 -21.82 -22.46 -6.89
N ILE A 412 -21.68 -21.36 -7.67
CA ILE A 412 -22.24 -21.22 -9.02
C ILE A 412 -21.10 -21.40 -10.05
N PRO A 413 -21.10 -22.48 -10.86
CA PRO A 413 -20.00 -22.78 -11.81
C PRO A 413 -19.65 -21.62 -12.75
N ASN A 414 -20.62 -20.82 -13.18
CA ASN A 414 -20.46 -19.62 -14.02
C ASN A 414 -19.47 -18.59 -13.44
N SER A 415 -19.19 -18.65 -12.15
CA SER A 415 -18.36 -17.66 -11.45
C SER A 415 -17.02 -18.23 -10.97
N THR A 416 -16.81 -19.55 -11.09
CA THR A 416 -15.53 -20.21 -10.77
C THR A 416 -14.52 -19.91 -11.88
N LYS A 417 -13.36 -19.38 -11.52
CA LYS A 417 -12.33 -18.98 -12.50
C LYS A 417 -10.93 -18.87 -11.90
N THR A 418 -9.93 -19.01 -12.76
CA THR A 418 -8.54 -18.72 -12.47
C THR A 418 -8.08 -17.52 -13.29
N LEU A 419 -7.21 -16.70 -12.72
CA LEU A 419 -6.60 -15.56 -13.39
C LEU A 419 -5.12 -15.51 -13.02
N SER A 420 -4.23 -15.29 -13.98
CA SER A 420 -2.84 -14.99 -13.69
C SER A 420 -2.30 -13.91 -14.61
N GLU A 421 -1.29 -13.20 -14.16
CA GLU A 421 -0.68 -12.10 -14.90
C GLU A 421 0.80 -12.00 -14.56
N LEU A 422 1.62 -11.75 -15.57
CA LEU A 422 3.02 -11.38 -15.42
C LEU A 422 3.30 -10.16 -16.29
N LYS A 423 3.95 -9.13 -15.71
CA LYS A 423 4.30 -7.91 -16.45
C LYS A 423 5.64 -7.32 -16.04
N LEU A 424 6.31 -6.71 -17.00
CA LEU A 424 7.52 -5.93 -16.84
C LEU A 424 7.22 -4.46 -17.18
N GLY A 425 7.52 -3.56 -16.27
CA GLY A 425 7.20 -2.15 -16.41
C GLY A 425 8.38 -1.22 -16.15
N LEU A 426 8.32 -0.07 -16.77
CA LEU A 426 9.18 1.09 -16.55
C LEU A 426 8.34 2.24 -16.05
N ARG A 427 8.79 2.91 -14.98
CA ARG A 427 8.12 4.09 -14.41
C ARG A 427 9.12 5.20 -14.14
N ARG A 428 8.72 6.44 -14.38
CA ARG A 428 9.47 7.63 -13.97
C ARG A 428 8.63 8.45 -13.02
N GLY A 429 9.22 8.77 -11.84
CA GLY A 429 8.67 9.75 -10.91
C GLY A 429 9.40 11.11 -11.03
N PHE A 430 8.72 12.19 -10.69
CA PHE A 430 9.25 13.55 -10.62
C PHE A 430 8.62 14.34 -9.48
#